data_46f8000f1c93cfbea5904c594eb3f6a7
#
_entry.id   46f8000f1c93cfbea5904c594eb3f6a7
#
_cell.length_a   1.000
_cell.length_b   1.000
_cell.length_c   1.000
_cell.angle_alpha   90.00
_cell.angle_beta   90.00
_cell.angle_gamma   90.00
#
_symmetry.space_group_name_H-M   'P 1'
#
loop_
_entity.id
_entity.type
_entity.pdbx_description
1 polymer ?
#
loop_
_entity_poly.entity_id
_entity_poly.type
_entity_poly.pdbx_seq_one_letter_code
_entity_poly.pdbx_strand_id
1 'polypeptide(L)'
;WLKVDQFEELRNRLDETKAELHVVKNRIFNIAAKEAGFEEDLVGDLKGQLAVVTGEAEISATAKIVKNFESEFTKPSIRFAYMGDSRLDESQVKIIADLPSLDELRSKIVGVVQAPAQKLATLVNTPGTQLAQVLKAKSEKSEA
;
A
#
# COMPACT_ATOMS: atom_id res chain seq x y z
N TRP A 1 -10.50 10.42 20.85
CA TRP A 1 -10.20 9.16 21.50
C TRP A 1 -10.87 8.05 20.73
N LEU A 2 -10.13 6.97 20.43
CA LEU A 2 -10.71 5.71 19.99
C LEU A 2 -11.33 5.02 21.20
N LYS A 3 -12.44 4.33 21.02
CA LYS A 3 -13.02 3.47 22.04
C LYS A 3 -12.17 2.21 22.18
N VAL A 4 -12.26 1.52 23.32
CA VAL A 4 -11.50 0.29 23.59
C VAL A 4 -11.78 -0.77 22.52
N ASP A 5 -13.04 -0.95 22.16
CA ASP A 5 -13.47 -1.90 21.14
C ASP A 5 -12.82 -1.63 19.78
N GLN A 6 -12.67 -0.34 19.41
CA GLN A 6 -12.00 0.07 18.15
C GLN A 6 -10.49 -0.19 18.19
N PHE A 7 -9.88 -0.07 19.37
CA PHE A 7 -8.47 -0.39 19.56
C PHE A 7 -8.19 -1.89 19.45
N GLU A 8 -9.08 -2.71 20.00
CA GLU A 8 -8.99 -4.17 19.87
C GLU A 8 -9.18 -4.61 18.43
N GLU A 9 -10.14 -4.04 17.73
CA GLU A 9 -10.37 -4.32 16.32
C GLU A 9 -9.16 -3.95 15.46
N LEU A 10 -8.55 -2.78 15.70
CA LEU A 10 -7.33 -2.38 14.99
C LEU A 10 -6.15 -3.33 15.27
N ARG A 11 -5.98 -3.78 16.52
CA ARG A 11 -4.97 -4.78 16.87
C ARG A 11 -5.19 -6.09 16.13
N ASN A 12 -6.40 -6.61 16.15
CA ASN A 12 -6.72 -7.86 15.47
C ASN A 12 -6.42 -7.80 13.96
N ARG A 13 -6.75 -6.67 13.32
CA ARG A 13 -6.43 -6.46 11.89
C ARG A 13 -4.92 -6.32 11.64
N LEU A 14 -4.17 -5.72 12.56
CA LEU A 14 -2.72 -5.57 12.46
C LEU A 14 -1.97 -6.88 12.76
N ASP A 15 -2.48 -7.73 13.64
CA ASP A 15 -1.90 -9.04 13.95
C ASP A 15 -1.83 -9.95 12.70
N GLU A 16 -2.78 -9.83 11.77
CA GLU A 16 -2.75 -10.55 10.49
C GLU A 16 -1.49 -10.22 9.67
N THR A 17 -0.96 -9.00 9.82
CA THR A 17 0.25 -8.51 9.12
C THR A 17 1.50 -8.55 9.99
N LYS A 18 1.44 -9.19 11.17
CA LYS A 18 2.53 -9.20 12.17
C LYS A 18 3.00 -7.79 12.55
N ALA A 19 2.08 -6.85 12.58
CA ALA A 19 2.33 -5.50 13.02
C ALA A 19 1.77 -5.29 14.43
N GLU A 20 2.56 -4.66 15.29
CA GLU A 20 2.19 -4.41 16.67
C GLU A 20 1.78 -2.95 16.86
N LEU A 21 0.72 -2.73 17.64
CA LEU A 21 0.22 -1.39 18.00
C LEU A 21 0.55 -1.06 19.44
N HIS A 22 1.41 -0.07 19.64
CA HIS A 22 1.81 0.42 20.96
C HIS A 22 1.32 1.84 21.21
N VAL A 23 0.65 2.05 22.33
CA VAL A 23 0.29 3.40 22.80
C VAL A 23 1.44 3.94 23.64
N VAL A 24 2.05 5.01 23.21
CA VAL A 24 3.23 5.60 23.87
C VAL A 24 2.96 7.02 24.35
N LYS A 25 3.63 7.40 25.45
CA LYS A 25 3.63 8.79 25.90
C LYS A 25 4.64 9.57 25.08
N ASN A 26 4.24 10.71 24.52
CA ASN A 26 5.08 11.57 23.68
C ASN A 26 6.45 11.84 24.30
N ARG A 27 6.50 12.09 25.60
CA ARG A 27 7.75 12.41 26.31
C ARG A 27 8.73 11.24 26.34
N ILE A 28 8.22 10.01 26.48
CA ILE A 28 9.06 8.80 26.49
C ILE A 28 9.50 8.48 25.05
N PHE A 29 8.58 8.61 24.12
CA PHE A 29 8.89 8.41 22.69
C PHE A 29 9.99 9.36 22.20
N ASN A 30 9.96 10.60 22.65
CA ASN A 30 10.98 11.62 22.34
C ASN A 30 12.36 11.23 22.83
N ILE A 31 12.46 10.72 24.06
CA ILE A 31 13.73 10.29 24.64
C ILE A 31 14.26 9.08 23.86
N ALA A 32 13.42 8.09 23.62
CA ALA A 32 13.80 6.89 22.88
C ALA A 32 14.21 7.21 21.42
N ALA A 33 13.51 8.12 20.75
CA ALA A 33 13.85 8.54 19.40
C ALA A 33 15.21 9.25 19.32
N LYS A 34 15.53 10.09 20.31
CA LYS A 34 16.85 10.75 20.42
C LYS A 34 17.97 9.74 20.70
N GLU A 35 17.74 8.77 21.55
CA GLU A 35 18.71 7.70 21.83
C GLU A 35 18.93 6.78 20.62
N ALA A 36 17.89 6.58 19.80
CA ALA A 36 17.97 5.82 18.57
C ALA A 36 18.60 6.59 17.39
N GLY A 37 18.95 7.87 17.57
CA GLY A 37 19.61 8.69 16.57
C GLY A 37 18.67 9.33 15.53
N PHE A 38 17.38 9.34 15.78
CA PHE A 38 16.44 10.08 14.93
C PHE A 38 16.53 11.59 15.20
N GLU A 39 16.43 12.39 14.14
CA GLU A 39 16.55 13.86 14.22
C GLU A 39 15.49 14.49 15.14
N GLU A 40 15.87 15.59 15.81
CA GLU A 40 15.03 16.26 16.81
C GLU A 40 13.69 16.80 16.30
N ASP A 41 13.58 17.05 14.99
CA ASP A 41 12.38 17.60 14.36
C ASP A 41 11.17 16.67 14.36
N LEU A 42 11.40 15.39 14.64
CA LEU A 42 10.37 14.37 14.73
C LEU A 42 9.35 14.59 15.81
N VAL A 43 9.76 15.24 16.83
CA VAL A 43 9.15 15.15 18.14
C VAL A 43 8.53 16.46 18.60
N GLY A 44 8.98 17.58 18.01
CA GLY A 44 8.56 18.91 18.40
C GLY A 44 7.07 19.19 18.21
N ASP A 45 6.46 18.59 17.19
CA ASP A 45 5.05 18.84 16.78
C ASP A 45 4.04 17.79 17.26
N LEU A 46 4.47 16.77 18.00
CA LEU A 46 3.58 15.71 18.50
C LEU A 46 2.75 16.20 19.69
N LYS A 47 1.63 16.86 19.40
CA LYS A 47 0.62 17.25 20.40
C LYS A 47 -0.50 16.21 20.43
N GLY A 48 -0.83 15.72 21.61
CA GLY A 48 -1.92 14.79 21.83
C GLY A 48 -1.46 13.37 22.11
N GLN A 49 -2.35 12.40 21.94
CA GLN A 49 -2.04 10.99 22.15
C GLN A 49 -1.43 10.38 20.90
N LEU A 50 -0.39 9.60 21.12
CA LEU A 50 0.38 8.94 20.08
C LEU A 50 0.26 7.43 20.22
N ALA A 51 -0.01 6.76 19.11
CA ALA A 51 0.14 5.34 18.97
C ALA A 51 1.19 5.08 17.87
N VAL A 52 2.07 4.14 18.11
CA VAL A 52 3.11 3.70 17.17
C VAL A 52 2.74 2.33 16.68
N VAL A 53 2.76 2.15 15.37
CA VAL A 53 2.61 0.86 14.71
C VAL A 53 3.98 0.44 14.24
N THR A 54 4.46 -0.69 14.73
CA THR A 54 5.72 -1.32 14.31
C THR A 54 5.40 -2.60 13.55
N GLY A 55 6.03 -2.82 12.41
CA GLY A 55 5.84 -4.02 11.61
C GLY A 55 7.12 -4.39 10.89
N GLU A 56 7.44 -5.68 10.90
CA GLU A 56 8.63 -6.23 10.24
C GLU A 56 8.33 -6.76 8.84
N ALA A 57 7.04 -6.97 8.51
CA ALA A 57 6.61 -7.61 7.28
C ALA A 57 6.39 -6.58 6.14
N GLU A 58 5.23 -6.62 5.50
CA GLU A 58 4.90 -5.72 4.38
C GLU A 58 4.39 -4.35 4.87
N ILE A 59 5.16 -3.31 4.64
CA ILE A 59 4.79 -1.92 4.98
C ILE A 59 3.50 -1.51 4.26
N SER A 60 3.33 -1.93 3.00
CA SER A 60 2.13 -1.63 2.20
C SER A 60 0.87 -2.24 2.79
N ALA A 61 0.92 -3.48 3.28
CA ALA A 61 -0.21 -4.15 3.91
C ALA A 61 -0.62 -3.44 5.21
N THR A 62 0.36 -3.13 6.06
CA THR A 62 0.14 -2.39 7.30
C THR A 62 -0.43 -0.99 7.05
N ALA A 63 0.14 -0.25 6.10
CA ALA A 63 -0.35 1.08 5.71
C ALA A 63 -1.79 1.04 5.17
N LYS A 64 -2.13 0.00 4.39
CA LYS A 64 -3.47 -0.21 3.86
C LYS A 64 -4.51 -0.46 4.95
N ILE A 65 -4.17 -1.26 5.96
CA ILE A 65 -5.05 -1.51 7.12
C ILE A 65 -5.31 -0.20 7.87
N VAL A 66 -4.26 0.57 8.16
CA VAL A 66 -4.40 1.85 8.88
C VAL A 66 -5.20 2.86 8.05
N LYS A 67 -4.99 2.95 6.74
CA LYS A 67 -5.77 3.81 5.83
C LYS A 67 -7.24 3.42 5.78
N ASN A 68 -7.56 2.13 5.67
CA ASN A 68 -8.93 1.65 5.69
C ASN A 68 -9.61 1.99 7.01
N PHE A 69 -8.89 1.79 8.11
CA PHE A 69 -9.39 2.13 9.44
C PHE A 69 -9.62 3.65 9.62
N GLU A 70 -8.74 4.50 9.05
CA GLU A 70 -8.94 5.96 9.01
C GLU A 70 -10.20 6.34 8.22
N SER A 71 -10.53 5.61 7.16
CA SER A 71 -11.73 5.87 6.36
C SER A 71 -13.03 5.40 7.02
N GLU A 72 -12.98 4.33 7.83
CA GLU A 72 -14.13 3.80 8.58
C GLU A 72 -14.42 4.63 9.84
N PHE A 73 -13.37 5.08 10.50
CA PHE A 73 -13.46 5.84 11.74
C PHE A 73 -12.82 7.22 11.55
N THR A 74 -13.48 8.27 11.98
CA THR A 74 -13.02 9.67 11.86
C THR A 74 -11.65 9.92 12.55
N LYS A 75 -11.17 8.98 13.32
CA LYS A 75 -9.86 8.94 14.01
C LYS A 75 -9.39 7.47 14.06
N PRO A 76 -8.11 7.16 13.95
CA PRO A 76 -6.90 7.97 14.04
C PRO A 76 -6.55 8.67 12.72
N SER A 77 -5.69 9.71 12.77
CA SER A 77 -5.04 10.30 11.60
C SER A 77 -3.57 9.92 11.58
N ILE A 78 -3.10 9.51 10.41
CA ILE A 78 -1.69 9.23 10.18
C ILE A 78 -0.93 10.56 10.22
N ARG A 79 0.14 10.65 10.99
CA ARG A 79 0.99 11.85 11.07
C ARG A 79 2.21 11.74 10.20
N PHE A 80 2.95 10.67 10.36
CA PHE A 80 4.15 10.34 9.59
C PHE A 80 4.47 8.86 9.75
N ALA A 81 5.34 8.36 8.91
CA ALA A 81 5.90 7.02 9.03
C ALA A 81 7.42 7.06 8.81
N TYR A 82 8.09 6.01 9.21
CA TYR A 82 9.49 5.76 8.94
C TYR A 82 9.66 4.47 8.17
N MET A 83 10.47 4.53 7.14
CA MET A 83 10.90 3.36 6.40
C MET A 83 12.44 3.39 6.33
N GLY A 84 13.07 2.62 7.24
CA GLY A 84 14.51 2.75 7.48
C GLY A 84 14.84 4.16 7.99
N ASP A 85 15.72 4.86 7.29
CA ASP A 85 16.16 6.22 7.66
C ASP A 85 15.32 7.34 7.01
N SER A 86 14.34 6.98 6.18
CA SER A 86 13.54 7.97 5.46
C SER A 86 12.25 8.28 6.19
N ARG A 87 12.00 9.56 6.43
CA ARG A 87 10.71 10.06 6.91
C ARG A 87 9.72 10.16 5.76
N LEU A 88 8.54 9.65 5.98
CA LEU A 88 7.42 9.68 5.05
C LEU A 88 6.29 10.54 5.62
N ASP A 89 5.83 11.50 4.83
CA ASP A 89 4.67 12.32 5.17
C ASP A 89 3.36 11.54 4.97
N GLU A 90 2.26 12.07 5.54
CA GLU A 90 0.92 11.50 5.42
C GLU A 90 0.53 11.17 3.96
N SER A 91 0.85 12.07 3.02
CA SER A 91 0.56 11.87 1.59
C SER A 91 1.34 10.69 1.00
N GLN A 92 2.59 10.53 1.37
CA GLN A 92 3.45 9.43 0.92
C GLN A 92 3.01 8.09 1.51
N VAL A 93 2.59 8.07 2.78
CA VAL A 93 2.02 6.88 3.41
C VAL A 93 0.74 6.43 2.70
N LYS A 94 -0.11 7.36 2.31
CA LYS A 94 -1.33 7.05 1.53
C LYS A 94 -1.01 6.46 0.15
N ILE A 95 0.03 6.96 -0.52
CA ILE A 95 0.50 6.39 -1.79
C ILE A 95 1.02 4.96 -1.58
N ILE A 96 1.81 4.72 -0.51
CA ILE A 96 2.31 3.38 -0.19
C ILE A 96 1.17 2.41 0.14
N ALA A 97 0.13 2.89 0.84
CA ALA A 97 -1.05 2.08 1.14
C ALA A 97 -1.83 1.67 -0.13
N ASP A 98 -1.76 2.45 -1.21
CA ASP A 98 -2.37 2.13 -2.50
C ASP A 98 -1.52 1.18 -3.36
N LEU A 99 -0.28 0.89 -2.95
CA LEU A 99 0.55 -0.06 -3.67
C LEU A 99 0.00 -1.50 -3.51
N PRO A 100 0.03 -2.29 -4.58
CA PRO A 100 -0.29 -3.70 -4.50
C PRO A 100 0.77 -4.48 -3.71
N SER A 101 0.48 -5.74 -3.40
CA SER A 101 1.39 -6.63 -2.68
C SER A 101 2.75 -6.77 -3.39
N LEU A 102 3.77 -7.18 -2.66
CA LEU A 102 5.12 -7.38 -3.21
C LEU A 102 5.13 -8.34 -4.41
N ASP A 103 4.34 -9.40 -4.35
CA ASP A 103 4.28 -10.38 -5.45
C ASP A 103 3.59 -9.81 -6.69
N GLU A 104 2.58 -8.98 -6.52
CA GLU A 104 1.96 -8.25 -7.64
C GLU A 104 2.91 -7.21 -8.25
N LEU A 105 3.70 -6.52 -7.43
CA LEU A 105 4.72 -5.59 -7.92
C LEU A 105 5.80 -6.33 -8.73
N ARG A 106 6.28 -7.48 -8.24
CA ARG A 106 7.22 -8.33 -8.96
C ARG A 106 6.63 -8.82 -10.28
N SER A 107 5.38 -9.26 -10.27
CA SER A 107 4.66 -9.69 -11.47
C SER A 107 4.52 -8.57 -12.49
N LYS A 108 4.25 -7.34 -12.06
CA LYS A 108 4.20 -6.15 -12.93
C LYS A 108 5.56 -5.86 -13.57
N ILE A 109 6.64 -5.96 -12.80
CA ILE A 109 8.00 -5.76 -13.34
C ILE A 109 8.30 -6.79 -14.43
N VAL A 110 8.04 -8.08 -14.17
CA VAL A 110 8.21 -9.14 -15.16
C VAL A 110 7.33 -8.90 -16.38
N GLY A 111 6.07 -8.49 -16.20
CA GLY A 111 5.17 -8.15 -17.29
C GLY A 111 5.67 -6.99 -18.16
N VAL A 112 6.26 -5.95 -17.57
CA VAL A 112 6.85 -4.83 -18.32
C VAL A 112 8.05 -5.29 -19.17
N VAL A 113 8.87 -6.18 -18.62
CA VAL A 113 10.02 -6.75 -19.38
C VAL A 113 9.55 -7.63 -20.55
N GLN A 114 8.44 -8.36 -20.37
CA GLN A 114 7.87 -9.21 -21.44
C GLN A 114 7.00 -8.43 -22.44
N ALA A 115 6.50 -7.26 -22.08
CA ALA A 115 5.59 -6.47 -22.92
C ALA A 115 6.09 -6.20 -24.34
N PRO A 116 7.37 -5.87 -24.63
CA PRO A 116 7.86 -5.69 -25.98
C PRO A 116 7.75 -6.94 -26.85
N ALA A 117 8.12 -8.10 -26.29
CA ALA A 117 8.05 -9.37 -27.00
C ALA A 117 6.59 -9.75 -27.33
N GLN A 118 5.69 -9.55 -26.36
CA GLN A 118 4.27 -9.81 -26.52
C GLN A 118 3.63 -8.89 -27.57
N LYS A 119 4.01 -7.60 -27.60
CA LYS A 119 3.56 -6.66 -28.64
C LYS A 119 4.03 -7.07 -30.03
N LEU A 120 5.28 -7.51 -30.20
CA LEU A 120 5.78 -8.02 -31.46
C LEU A 120 5.01 -9.25 -31.91
N ALA A 121 4.80 -10.23 -31.05
CA ALA A 121 4.01 -11.42 -31.36
C ALA A 121 2.56 -11.05 -31.75
N THR A 122 1.95 -10.12 -31.09
CA THR A 122 0.60 -9.63 -31.42
C THR A 122 0.59 -8.96 -32.78
N LEU A 123 1.56 -8.09 -33.09
CA LEU A 123 1.65 -7.41 -34.39
C LEU A 123 1.79 -8.39 -35.56
N VAL A 124 2.55 -9.46 -35.39
CA VAL A 124 2.72 -10.51 -36.40
C VAL A 124 1.42 -11.30 -36.60
N ASN A 125 0.69 -11.58 -35.54
CA ASN A 125 -0.56 -12.35 -35.57
C ASN A 125 -1.80 -11.52 -35.97
N THR A 126 -1.78 -10.21 -35.79
CA THR A 126 -2.93 -9.32 -36.01
C THR A 126 -3.48 -9.41 -37.44
N PRO A 127 -2.68 -9.39 -38.55
CA PRO A 127 -3.20 -9.49 -39.91
C PRO A 127 -3.99 -10.79 -40.16
N GLY A 128 -3.48 -11.91 -39.67
CA GLY A 128 -4.15 -13.20 -39.78
C GLY A 128 -5.48 -13.25 -39.02
N THR A 129 -5.51 -12.72 -37.83
CA THR A 129 -6.73 -12.65 -37.01
C THR A 129 -7.79 -11.73 -37.63
N GLN A 130 -7.39 -10.59 -38.17
CA GLN A 130 -8.29 -9.65 -38.86
C GLN A 130 -8.89 -10.26 -40.13
N LEU A 131 -8.10 -10.96 -40.95
CA LEU A 131 -8.59 -11.67 -42.11
C LEU A 131 -9.60 -12.77 -41.74
N ALA A 132 -9.30 -13.55 -40.72
CA ALA A 132 -10.22 -14.59 -40.23
C ALA A 132 -11.55 -13.99 -39.72
N GLN A 133 -11.51 -12.86 -38.99
CA GLN A 133 -12.71 -12.16 -38.54
C GLN A 133 -13.56 -11.62 -39.70
N VAL A 134 -12.94 -11.04 -40.74
CA VAL A 134 -13.65 -10.54 -41.92
C VAL A 134 -14.31 -11.68 -42.68
N LEU A 135 -13.60 -12.79 -42.87
CA LEU A 135 -14.17 -13.98 -43.52
C LEU A 135 -15.35 -14.55 -42.74
N LYS A 136 -15.22 -14.63 -41.41
CA LYS A 136 -16.30 -15.09 -40.54
C LYS A 136 -17.54 -14.16 -40.62
N ALA A 137 -17.32 -12.86 -40.54
CA ALA A 137 -18.42 -11.88 -40.65
C ALA A 137 -19.09 -11.91 -42.03
N LYS A 138 -18.35 -12.24 -43.10
CA LYS A 138 -18.92 -12.39 -44.43
C LYS A 138 -19.75 -13.69 -44.56
N SER A 139 -19.29 -14.79 -43.95
CA SER A 139 -20.05 -16.05 -43.95
C SER A 139 -21.37 -15.91 -43.19
N GLU A 140 -21.35 -15.28 -42.03
CA GLU A 140 -22.55 -15.04 -41.23
C GLU A 140 -23.57 -14.13 -41.95
N LYS A 141 -23.10 -13.16 -42.75
CA LYS A 141 -24.00 -12.33 -43.60
C LYS A 141 -24.52 -13.04 -44.81
N SER A 142 -23.87 -14.11 -45.27
CA SER A 142 -24.31 -14.90 -46.42
C SER A 142 -25.33 -15.98 -46.04
N GLU A 143 -25.46 -16.28 -44.75
CA GLU A 143 -26.43 -17.27 -44.24
C GLU A 143 -27.73 -16.62 -43.70
N ALA A 144 -27.78 -15.28 -43.62
CA ALA A 144 -28.96 -14.49 -43.23
C ALA A 144 -29.61 -13.84 -44.48
#